data_ffbdc369771b88c1821e265cd7352f87
#
_entry.id   ffbdc369771b88c1821e265cd7352f87
#
_cell.length_a   1.000
_cell.length_b   1.000
_cell.length_c   1.000
_cell.angle_alpha   90.00
_cell.angle_beta   90.00
_cell.angle_gamma   90.00
#
_symmetry.space_group_name_H-M   'P 1'
#
loop_
_entity.id
_entity.type
_entity.pdbx_description
1 polymer ?
#
loop_
_entity_poly.entity_id
_entity_poly.type
_entity_poly.pdbx_seq_one_letter_code
_entity_poly.pdbx_strand_id
1 'polypeptide(L)'
;MPLQNRVTPSGDIIATPHRGLFTGNRGIIHDPATKTLTRRWANKAWLTCVCEFRGRRRQVMARRSWTELFFLDEATAFAAGHRPCFFCRRDDANRFCAAWDAGNGTTKVFARDIDPVLHRERLEGGKKRLHPLPMRWEQLPDGAMVQAGAESFLIVGGRALVWSAAGYREARSEIVDAMLLTPPSIVRAFGAGYRPVLHPSARSVPSPLVAGLSGENIRES
;
A
#
# COMPACT_ATOMS: atom_id res chain seq x y z
N MET A 1 14.28 11.88 18.07
CA MET A 1 14.07 10.63 17.33
C MET A 1 12.79 10.74 16.51
N PRO A 2 12.68 10.09 15.32
CA PRO A 2 11.44 10.12 14.55
C PRO A 2 10.30 9.41 15.31
N LEU A 3 9.08 9.91 15.12
CA LEU A 3 7.88 9.30 15.70
C LEU A 3 7.60 7.94 15.05
N GLN A 4 7.05 7.01 15.84
CA GLN A 4 6.57 5.71 15.37
C GLN A 4 5.21 5.90 14.68
N ASN A 5 5.23 6.34 13.42
CA ASN A 5 4.04 6.64 12.64
C ASN A 5 4.18 6.39 11.13
N ARG A 6 5.16 5.60 10.70
CA ARG A 6 5.30 5.13 9.30
C ARG A 6 4.76 3.73 9.17
N VAL A 7 3.87 3.52 8.21
CA VAL A 7 3.19 2.24 8.01
C VAL A 7 3.88 1.46 6.89
N THR A 8 4.20 0.21 7.19
CA THR A 8 4.75 -0.74 6.22
C THR A 8 3.63 -1.41 5.41
N PRO A 9 3.92 -2.09 4.31
CA PRO A 9 2.92 -2.87 3.56
C PRO A 9 2.23 -3.95 4.41
N SER A 10 2.93 -4.54 5.38
CA SER A 10 2.36 -5.48 6.36
C SER A 10 1.46 -4.80 7.40
N GLY A 11 1.37 -3.47 7.37
CA GLY A 11 0.53 -2.71 8.29
C GLY A 11 1.16 -2.43 9.66
N ASP A 12 2.42 -2.80 9.86
CA ASP A 12 3.18 -2.44 11.06
C ASP A 12 3.52 -0.95 11.04
N ILE A 13 3.67 -0.38 12.23
CA ILE A 13 3.97 1.04 12.38
C ILE A 13 5.39 1.16 12.94
N ILE A 14 6.27 1.79 12.18
CA ILE A 14 7.71 1.92 12.49
C ILE A 14 8.12 3.37 12.68
N ALA A 15 9.26 3.58 13.33
CA ALA A 15 9.93 4.87 13.46
C ALA A 15 11.04 4.97 12.42
N THR A 16 10.91 5.93 11.48
CA THR A 16 11.93 6.20 10.47
C THR A 16 11.85 7.66 10.02
N PRO A 17 12.97 8.30 9.64
CA PRO A 17 12.99 9.69 9.18
C PRO A 17 12.39 9.88 7.78
N HIS A 18 12.24 8.81 7.00
CA HIS A 18 11.76 8.88 5.63
C HIS A 18 10.33 9.41 5.55
N ARG A 19 10.07 10.24 4.54
CA ARG A 19 8.76 10.84 4.30
C ARG A 19 8.06 10.10 3.18
N GLY A 20 6.75 9.91 3.35
CA GLY A 20 5.89 9.34 2.31
C GLY A 20 5.00 10.40 1.66
N LEU A 21 4.28 9.99 0.62
CA LEU A 21 3.40 10.85 -0.16
C LEU A 21 2.04 11.08 0.49
N PHE A 22 1.60 10.16 1.36
CA PHE A 22 0.27 10.18 1.96
C PHE A 22 0.32 10.11 3.48
N THR A 23 -0.69 10.72 4.10
CA THR A 23 -1.02 10.49 5.51
C THR A 23 -2.31 9.68 5.61
N GLY A 24 -2.67 9.27 6.82
CA GLY A 24 -3.93 8.59 7.10
C GLY A 24 -4.09 8.27 8.56
N ASN A 25 -5.10 7.46 8.88
CA ASN A 25 -5.35 7.11 10.27
C ASN A 25 -6.15 5.81 10.42
N ARG A 26 -6.15 5.28 11.64
CA ARG A 26 -6.94 4.15 12.13
C ARG A 26 -7.73 4.53 13.39
N GLY A 27 -8.03 5.85 13.53
CA GLY A 27 -8.58 6.48 14.71
C GLY A 27 -7.51 7.00 15.67
N ILE A 28 -7.85 7.23 16.95
CA ILE A 28 -6.92 7.66 18.00
C ILE A 28 -6.27 6.41 18.59
N ILE A 29 -4.98 6.22 18.30
CA ILE A 29 -4.21 5.04 18.71
C ILE A 29 -2.90 5.41 19.44
N HIS A 30 -2.75 6.67 19.87
CA HIS A 30 -1.57 7.16 20.58
C HIS A 30 -1.93 7.78 21.92
N ASP A 31 -0.98 7.85 22.81
CA ASP A 31 -0.99 8.72 23.98
C ASP A 31 -0.51 10.10 23.57
N PRO A 32 -1.29 11.17 23.80
CA PRO A 32 -0.95 12.52 23.35
C PRO A 32 0.20 13.18 24.11
N ALA A 33 0.50 12.73 25.35
CA ALA A 33 1.58 13.28 26.15
C ALA A 33 2.93 12.68 25.73
N THR A 34 2.98 11.35 25.56
CA THR A 34 4.21 10.62 25.22
C THR A 34 4.38 10.43 23.72
N LYS A 35 3.30 10.59 22.91
CA LYS A 35 3.23 10.26 21.48
C LYS A 35 3.59 8.80 21.15
N THR A 36 3.45 7.91 22.11
CA THR A 36 3.62 6.47 21.93
C THR A 36 2.34 5.81 21.50
N LEU A 37 2.42 4.73 20.74
CA LEU A 37 1.25 3.97 20.33
C LEU A 37 0.73 3.10 21.47
N THR A 38 -0.60 3.15 21.70
CA THR A 38 -1.29 2.39 22.74
C THR A 38 -2.06 1.19 22.16
N ARG A 39 -2.33 1.19 20.86
CA ARG A 39 -3.07 0.14 20.15
C ARG A 39 -2.77 0.17 18.65
N ARG A 40 -3.15 -0.84 17.90
CA ARG A 40 -2.93 -0.91 16.44
C ARG A 40 -4.02 -0.19 15.63
N TRP A 41 -5.24 -0.12 16.13
CA TRP A 41 -6.39 0.59 15.55
C TRP A 41 -7.43 0.90 16.62
N ALA A 42 -8.31 1.86 16.34
CA ALA A 42 -9.45 2.22 17.18
C ALA A 42 -10.81 2.07 16.47
N ASN A 43 -10.80 1.99 15.12
CA ASN A 43 -12.00 1.77 14.33
C ASN A 43 -11.70 0.96 13.06
N LYS A 44 -12.76 0.58 12.32
CA LYS A 44 -12.63 -0.18 11.07
C LYS A 44 -12.39 0.70 9.84
N ALA A 45 -12.63 2.00 9.91
CA ALA A 45 -12.41 2.94 8.81
C ALA A 45 -10.93 3.37 8.77
N TRP A 46 -10.10 2.61 8.08
CA TRP A 46 -8.69 2.98 7.86
C TRP A 46 -8.56 3.80 6.60
N LEU A 47 -8.10 5.04 6.75
CA LEU A 47 -8.16 6.05 5.70
C LEU A 47 -6.78 6.45 5.21
N THR A 48 -6.68 6.72 3.90
CA THR A 48 -5.54 7.39 3.26
C THR A 48 -5.96 8.80 2.86
N CYS A 49 -5.20 9.77 3.32
CA CYS A 49 -5.45 11.20 3.18
C CYS A 49 -4.27 11.88 2.48
N VAL A 50 -4.48 13.08 1.92
CA VAL A 50 -3.39 13.94 1.47
C VAL A 50 -2.66 14.55 2.66
N CYS A 51 -1.35 14.78 2.53
CA CYS A 51 -0.54 15.41 3.58
C CYS A 51 -0.91 16.87 3.80
N GLU A 52 -1.29 17.58 2.73
CA GLU A 52 -1.74 18.96 2.76
C GLU A 52 -3.17 19.07 2.23
N PHE A 53 -4.06 19.68 2.99
CA PHE A 53 -5.44 19.89 2.59
C PHE A 53 -5.95 21.26 3.04
N ARG A 54 -6.26 22.16 2.06
CA ARG A 54 -6.80 23.51 2.30
C ARG A 54 -5.94 24.34 3.25
N GLY A 55 -4.61 24.26 3.13
CA GLY A 55 -3.67 25.00 3.97
C GLY A 55 -3.66 24.62 5.46
N ARG A 56 -4.35 23.56 5.84
CA ARG A 56 -4.43 23.13 7.25
C ARG A 56 -3.12 22.46 7.69
N ARG A 57 -2.44 23.12 8.61
CA ARG A 57 -1.31 22.54 9.35
C ARG A 57 -1.82 21.94 10.65
N ARG A 58 -1.51 20.69 10.92
CA ARG A 58 -1.86 20.00 12.16
C ARG A 58 -0.61 19.62 12.92
N GLN A 59 -0.67 19.75 14.24
CA GLN A 59 0.34 19.14 15.11
C GLN A 59 0.12 17.61 15.09
N VAL A 60 1.17 16.87 14.73
CA VAL A 60 1.13 15.41 14.64
C VAL A 60 0.93 14.80 16.03
N MET A 61 -0.01 13.86 16.15
CA MET A 61 -0.39 13.17 17.39
C MET A 61 -0.78 14.16 18.51
N ALA A 62 -1.67 15.11 18.19
CA ALA A 62 -2.17 16.09 19.15
C ALA A 62 -3.28 15.51 20.04
N ARG A 63 -3.54 16.13 21.20
CA ARG A 63 -4.46 15.64 22.24
C ARG A 63 -5.89 15.33 21.77
N ARG A 64 -6.40 16.05 20.76
CA ARG A 64 -7.77 15.90 20.23
C ARG A 64 -7.78 15.57 18.74
N SER A 65 -6.81 14.78 18.27
CA SER A 65 -6.63 14.44 16.88
C SER A 65 -6.54 12.93 16.73
N TRP A 66 -6.98 12.42 15.57
CA TRP A 66 -6.63 11.07 15.16
C TRP A 66 -5.10 10.95 15.00
N THR A 67 -4.57 9.73 15.12
CA THR A 67 -3.13 9.47 14.97
C THR A 67 -2.74 9.61 13.51
N GLU A 68 -1.88 10.57 13.20
CA GLU A 68 -1.33 10.76 11.86
C GLU A 68 -0.33 9.65 11.55
N LEU A 69 -0.73 8.73 10.70
CA LEU A 69 0.10 7.70 10.09
C LEU A 69 0.55 8.18 8.70
N PHE A 70 1.72 7.73 8.26
CA PHE A 70 2.25 8.11 6.95
C PHE A 70 2.62 6.86 6.15
N PHE A 71 2.42 6.94 4.84
CA PHE A 71 2.65 5.87 3.89
C PHE A 71 3.62 6.33 2.81
N LEU A 72 4.53 5.45 2.40
CA LEU A 72 5.42 5.74 1.28
C LEU A 72 4.60 6.25 0.08
N ASP A 73 3.56 5.48 -0.27
CA ASP A 73 2.64 5.78 -1.36
C ASP A 73 1.27 5.14 -1.12
N GLU A 74 0.39 5.23 -2.11
CA GLU A 74 -0.95 4.67 -2.01
C GLU A 74 -0.94 3.14 -2.08
N ALA A 75 -0.03 2.51 -2.83
CA ALA A 75 0.11 1.05 -2.87
C ALA A 75 0.44 0.48 -1.48
N THR A 76 1.38 1.11 -0.76
CA THR A 76 1.70 0.77 0.64
C THR A 76 0.47 0.90 1.54
N ALA A 77 -0.31 1.98 1.38
CA ALA A 77 -1.52 2.18 2.17
C ALA A 77 -2.60 1.12 1.88
N PHE A 78 -2.82 0.78 0.61
CA PHE A 78 -3.74 -0.28 0.21
C PHE A 78 -3.28 -1.66 0.69
N ALA A 79 -1.99 -1.97 0.58
CA ALA A 79 -1.44 -3.22 1.12
C ALA A 79 -1.70 -3.33 2.63
N ALA A 80 -1.54 -2.24 3.36
CA ALA A 80 -1.88 -2.19 4.79
C ALA A 80 -3.40 -2.20 5.06
N GLY A 81 -4.26 -2.15 4.02
CA GLY A 81 -5.72 -2.24 4.10
C GLY A 81 -6.44 -0.91 4.35
N HIS A 82 -5.85 0.21 3.95
CA HIS A 82 -6.50 1.52 3.95
C HIS A 82 -7.22 1.78 2.62
N ARG A 83 -8.14 2.75 2.61
CA ARG A 83 -8.83 3.23 1.42
C ARG A 83 -8.83 4.76 1.35
N PRO A 84 -9.08 5.38 0.18
CA PRO A 84 -9.12 6.82 0.03
C PRO A 84 -10.19 7.47 0.94
N CYS A 85 -9.85 8.64 1.48
CA CYS A 85 -10.71 9.42 2.36
C CYS A 85 -11.71 10.25 1.54
N PHE A 86 -13.01 10.12 1.79
CA PHE A 86 -14.06 10.91 1.13
C PHE A 86 -14.01 12.41 1.45
N PHE A 87 -13.31 12.81 2.50
CA PHE A 87 -13.23 14.22 2.87
C PHE A 87 -12.16 14.97 2.08
N CYS A 88 -10.93 14.44 2.04
CA CYS A 88 -9.79 15.13 1.41
C CYS A 88 -9.37 14.53 0.06
N ARG A 89 -9.94 13.38 -0.33
CA ARG A 89 -9.67 12.67 -1.58
C ARG A 89 -10.96 12.15 -2.20
N ARG A 90 -11.96 13.03 -2.32
CA ARG A 90 -13.31 12.63 -2.75
C ARG A 90 -13.33 11.97 -4.12
N ASP A 91 -12.61 12.53 -5.09
CA ASP A 91 -12.58 11.99 -6.45
C ASP A 91 -11.90 10.63 -6.51
N ASP A 92 -10.78 10.46 -5.76
CA ASP A 92 -10.12 9.15 -5.63
C ASP A 92 -11.04 8.13 -4.95
N ALA A 93 -11.75 8.55 -3.90
CA ALA A 93 -12.68 7.68 -3.19
C ALA A 93 -13.86 7.25 -4.07
N ASN A 94 -14.40 8.14 -4.91
CA ASN A 94 -15.43 7.82 -5.87
C ASN A 94 -14.91 6.86 -6.95
N ARG A 95 -13.73 7.11 -7.53
CA ARG A 95 -13.09 6.20 -8.49
C ARG A 95 -12.84 4.83 -7.88
N PHE A 96 -12.41 4.79 -6.61
CA PHE A 96 -12.19 3.54 -5.89
C PHE A 96 -13.49 2.76 -5.69
N CYS A 97 -14.60 3.42 -5.31
CA CYS A 97 -15.89 2.76 -5.20
C CYS A 97 -16.39 2.21 -6.54
N ALA A 98 -16.25 2.97 -7.62
CA ALA A 98 -16.64 2.50 -8.97
C ALA A 98 -15.83 1.27 -9.40
N ALA A 99 -14.52 1.29 -9.19
CA ALA A 99 -13.66 0.15 -9.48
C ALA A 99 -13.91 -1.04 -8.53
N TRP A 100 -14.25 -0.76 -7.26
CA TRP A 100 -14.68 -1.77 -6.31
C TRP A 100 -15.95 -2.48 -6.79
N ASP A 101 -16.98 -1.74 -7.19
CA ASP A 101 -18.21 -2.30 -7.71
C ASP A 101 -17.95 -3.20 -8.92
N ALA A 102 -17.20 -2.70 -9.90
CA ALA A 102 -16.85 -3.45 -11.10
C ALA A 102 -16.03 -4.71 -10.80
N GLY A 103 -15.05 -4.62 -9.90
CA GLY A 103 -14.16 -5.73 -9.59
C GLY A 103 -14.74 -6.75 -8.61
N ASN A 104 -15.68 -6.38 -7.77
CA ASN A 104 -16.25 -7.24 -6.73
C ASN A 104 -17.71 -7.62 -6.97
N GLY A 105 -18.30 -7.24 -8.12
CA GLY A 105 -19.67 -7.59 -8.48
C GLY A 105 -20.71 -6.94 -7.55
N THR A 106 -20.41 -5.74 -7.02
CA THR A 106 -21.32 -4.97 -6.18
C THR A 106 -21.92 -3.80 -6.97
N THR A 107 -22.92 -3.12 -6.41
CA THR A 107 -23.56 -1.96 -7.03
C THR A 107 -23.76 -0.87 -5.99
N LYS A 108 -23.27 0.34 -6.29
CA LYS A 108 -23.36 1.50 -5.40
C LYS A 108 -22.83 1.26 -3.98
N VAL A 109 -21.65 0.65 -3.91
CA VAL A 109 -21.00 0.40 -2.60
C VAL A 109 -20.68 1.71 -1.88
N PHE A 110 -20.92 1.73 -0.58
CA PHE A 110 -20.53 2.85 0.28
C PHE A 110 -19.33 2.49 1.16
N ALA A 111 -18.66 3.51 1.68
CA ALA A 111 -17.55 3.34 2.61
C ALA A 111 -17.85 2.41 3.79
N ARG A 112 -19.08 2.50 4.34
CA ARG A 112 -19.54 1.64 5.44
C ARG A 112 -19.64 0.16 5.07
N ASP A 113 -19.79 -0.15 3.79
CA ASP A 113 -19.87 -1.51 3.27
C ASP A 113 -18.47 -2.08 2.98
N ILE A 114 -17.57 -1.24 2.51
CA ILE A 114 -16.16 -1.56 2.22
C ILE A 114 -15.38 -1.82 3.52
N ASP A 115 -15.52 -0.97 4.54
CA ASP A 115 -14.71 -1.02 5.76
C ASP A 115 -14.78 -2.37 6.51
N PRO A 116 -15.94 -3.03 6.67
CA PRO A 116 -16.02 -4.37 7.26
C PRO A 116 -15.35 -5.45 6.41
N VAL A 117 -15.45 -5.38 5.08
CA VAL A 117 -14.79 -6.32 4.16
C VAL A 117 -13.27 -6.19 4.30
N LEU A 118 -12.75 -4.99 4.16
CA LEU A 118 -11.32 -4.73 4.33
C LEU A 118 -10.82 -5.12 5.72
N HIS A 119 -11.64 -4.96 6.77
CA HIS A 119 -11.24 -5.34 8.12
C HIS A 119 -11.02 -6.84 8.27
N ARG A 120 -11.84 -7.67 7.62
CA ARG A 120 -11.67 -9.13 7.58
C ARG A 120 -10.50 -9.56 6.68
N GLU A 121 -10.25 -8.84 5.60
CA GLU A 121 -9.18 -9.20 4.66
C GLU A 121 -7.79 -8.77 5.13
N ARG A 122 -7.67 -7.68 5.90
CA ARG A 122 -6.36 -7.16 6.35
C ARG A 122 -5.85 -7.74 7.65
N LEU A 123 -6.73 -8.35 8.46
CA LEU A 123 -6.39 -8.85 9.80
C LEU A 123 -6.92 -10.26 10.04
N GLU A 124 -6.07 -11.06 10.69
CA GLU A 124 -6.39 -12.38 11.22
C GLU A 124 -5.69 -12.54 12.57
N GLY A 125 -6.45 -12.86 13.63
CA GLY A 125 -5.89 -12.93 14.98
C GLY A 125 -5.17 -11.66 15.44
N GLY A 126 -5.60 -10.48 14.98
CA GLY A 126 -4.97 -9.18 15.29
C GLY A 126 -3.66 -8.89 14.54
N LYS A 127 -3.18 -9.82 13.71
CA LYS A 127 -1.98 -9.68 12.87
C LYS A 127 -2.38 -9.42 11.41
N LYS A 128 -1.41 -9.06 10.58
CA LYS A 128 -1.61 -8.97 9.14
C LYS A 128 -2.07 -10.31 8.58
N ARG A 129 -3.19 -10.30 7.85
CA ARG A 129 -3.63 -11.45 7.08
C ARG A 129 -2.94 -11.46 5.72
N LEU A 130 -2.29 -12.56 5.40
CA LEU A 130 -1.74 -12.84 4.08
C LEU A 130 -2.74 -13.73 3.33
N HIS A 131 -2.78 -13.58 2.01
CA HIS A 131 -3.66 -14.38 1.16
C HIS A 131 -2.85 -15.13 0.10
N PRO A 132 -3.34 -16.30 -0.36
CA PRO A 132 -2.76 -16.94 -1.53
C PRO A 132 -2.85 -16.01 -2.75
N LEU A 133 -1.91 -16.13 -3.66
CA LEU A 133 -1.95 -15.39 -4.92
C LEU A 133 -3.12 -15.91 -5.78
N PRO A 134 -3.97 -15.06 -6.33
CA PRO A 134 -5.06 -15.46 -7.23
C PRO A 134 -4.57 -15.87 -8.63
N MET A 135 -3.36 -15.50 -8.98
CA MET A 135 -2.66 -15.74 -10.25
C MET A 135 -1.16 -15.64 -10.03
N ARG A 136 -0.35 -15.90 -11.06
CA ARG A 136 1.10 -15.66 -10.99
C ARG A 136 1.37 -14.20 -10.60
N TRP A 137 2.39 -13.95 -9.78
CA TRP A 137 2.65 -12.61 -9.25
C TRP A 137 2.92 -11.57 -10.36
N GLU A 138 3.51 -11.99 -11.50
CA GLU A 138 3.78 -11.10 -12.65
C GLU A 138 2.49 -10.60 -13.33
N GLN A 139 1.40 -11.32 -13.15
CA GLN A 139 0.08 -11.01 -13.73
C GLN A 139 -0.81 -10.19 -12.79
N LEU A 140 -0.37 -9.97 -11.55
CA LEU A 140 -1.10 -9.10 -10.63
C LEU A 140 -1.17 -7.67 -11.19
N PRO A 141 -2.29 -6.96 -10.96
CA PRO A 141 -2.41 -5.58 -11.41
C PRO A 141 -1.40 -4.66 -10.74
N ASP A 142 -0.97 -3.63 -11.47
CA ASP A 142 -0.06 -2.60 -10.97
C ASP A 142 -0.56 -1.98 -9.65
N GLY A 143 0.33 -1.90 -8.67
CA GLY A 143 0.03 -1.43 -7.32
C GLY A 143 -0.30 -2.52 -6.32
N ALA A 144 -0.52 -3.76 -6.76
CA ALA A 144 -0.59 -4.89 -5.84
C ALA A 144 0.74 -5.10 -5.13
N MET A 145 0.69 -5.52 -3.87
CA MET A 145 1.88 -5.83 -3.10
C MET A 145 1.83 -7.25 -2.58
N VAL A 146 2.98 -7.89 -2.61
CA VAL A 146 3.18 -9.27 -2.13
C VAL A 146 4.31 -9.29 -1.09
N GLN A 147 4.34 -10.37 -0.31
CA GLN A 147 5.41 -10.68 0.64
C GLN A 147 6.03 -12.02 0.27
N ALA A 148 7.36 -12.09 0.27
CA ALA A 148 8.10 -13.34 0.19
C ALA A 148 9.22 -13.27 1.24
N GLY A 149 9.22 -14.24 2.15
CA GLY A 149 10.09 -14.20 3.34
C GLY A 149 9.86 -12.92 4.15
N ALA A 150 10.92 -12.19 4.42
CA ALA A 150 10.89 -10.93 5.18
C ALA A 150 10.69 -9.68 4.30
N GLU A 151 10.71 -9.81 2.97
CA GLU A 151 10.64 -8.68 2.05
C GLU A 151 9.21 -8.48 1.52
N SER A 152 8.86 -7.21 1.30
CA SER A 152 7.63 -6.81 0.61
C SER A 152 7.97 -6.26 -0.77
N PHE A 153 7.14 -6.58 -1.75
CA PHE A 153 7.36 -6.20 -3.15
C PHE A 153 6.14 -5.48 -3.70
N LEU A 154 6.37 -4.41 -4.44
CA LEU A 154 5.37 -3.78 -5.29
C LEU A 154 5.39 -4.46 -6.66
N ILE A 155 4.23 -4.82 -7.17
CA ILE A 155 4.08 -5.29 -8.55
C ILE A 155 3.74 -4.09 -9.45
N VAL A 156 4.54 -3.88 -10.46
CA VAL A 156 4.33 -2.86 -11.49
C VAL A 156 4.95 -3.27 -12.82
N GLY A 157 4.14 -3.28 -13.90
CA GLY A 157 4.59 -3.71 -15.23
C GLY A 157 5.15 -5.13 -15.23
N GLY A 158 4.56 -6.06 -14.49
CA GLY A 158 5.04 -7.44 -14.34
C GLY A 158 6.37 -7.59 -13.61
N ARG A 159 6.84 -6.55 -12.90
CA ARG A 159 8.07 -6.56 -12.11
C ARG A 159 7.77 -6.48 -10.63
N ALA A 160 8.61 -7.13 -9.82
CA ALA A 160 8.54 -7.09 -8.36
C ALA A 160 9.62 -6.17 -7.80
N LEU A 161 9.25 -4.98 -7.35
CA LEU A 161 10.17 -3.99 -6.80
C LEU A 161 10.26 -4.11 -5.28
N VAL A 162 11.46 -4.27 -4.75
CA VAL A 162 11.68 -4.37 -3.29
C VAL A 162 11.28 -3.07 -2.61
N TRP A 163 10.35 -3.16 -1.66
CA TRP A 163 9.90 -2.02 -0.86
C TRP A 163 10.91 -1.70 0.25
N SER A 164 11.10 -0.41 0.50
CA SER A 164 11.71 0.09 1.73
C SER A 164 11.00 1.37 2.18
N ALA A 165 11.23 1.79 3.42
CA ALA A 165 10.66 3.04 3.92
C ALA A 165 11.16 4.29 3.18
N ALA A 166 12.29 4.18 2.48
CA ALA A 166 12.90 5.25 1.67
C ALA A 166 12.41 5.27 0.22
N GLY A 167 11.74 4.21 -0.24
CA GLY A 167 11.31 4.03 -1.63
C GLY A 167 11.52 2.61 -2.12
N TYR A 168 11.21 2.41 -3.38
CA TYR A 168 11.44 1.13 -4.07
C TYR A 168 12.89 1.06 -4.55
N ARG A 169 13.46 -0.13 -4.44
CA ARG A 169 14.84 -0.42 -4.84
C ARG A 169 14.84 -1.31 -6.09
N GLU A 170 15.81 -2.20 -6.19
CA GLU A 170 15.95 -3.15 -7.28
C GLU A 170 14.69 -3.97 -7.58
N ALA A 171 14.55 -4.41 -8.82
CA ALA A 171 13.56 -5.41 -9.21
C ALA A 171 14.13 -6.83 -8.99
N ARG A 172 13.28 -7.73 -8.46
CA ARG A 172 13.59 -9.17 -8.43
C ARG A 172 13.03 -9.81 -9.70
N SER A 173 13.82 -10.71 -10.29
CA SER A 173 13.40 -11.54 -11.42
C SER A 173 12.58 -12.75 -10.99
N GLU A 174 12.73 -13.17 -9.75
CA GLU A 174 12.04 -14.31 -9.17
C GLU A 174 11.67 -14.04 -7.71
N ILE A 175 10.46 -14.47 -7.32
CA ILE A 175 9.98 -14.46 -5.95
C ILE A 175 9.35 -15.82 -5.66
N VAL A 176 9.90 -16.53 -4.68
CA VAL A 176 9.43 -17.85 -4.26
C VAL A 176 8.50 -17.70 -3.04
N ASP A 177 7.48 -18.55 -2.94
CA ASP A 177 6.52 -18.60 -1.83
C ASP A 177 5.86 -17.25 -1.52
N ALA A 178 5.56 -16.48 -2.58
CA ALA A 178 4.95 -15.18 -2.44
C ALA A 178 3.49 -15.30 -1.97
N MET A 179 3.14 -14.45 -1.00
CA MET A 179 1.77 -14.28 -0.48
C MET A 179 1.27 -12.87 -0.73
N LEU A 180 0.00 -12.72 -0.99
CA LEU A 180 -0.61 -11.42 -1.26
C LEU A 180 -0.75 -10.61 0.03
N LEU A 181 -0.19 -9.39 0.05
CA LEU A 181 -0.35 -8.39 1.11
C LEU A 181 -1.58 -7.52 0.88
N THR A 182 -1.80 -7.09 -0.36
CA THR A 182 -2.95 -6.27 -0.71
C THR A 182 -4.23 -7.07 -0.53
N PRO A 183 -5.23 -6.57 0.20
CA PRO A 183 -6.52 -7.25 0.35
C PRO A 183 -7.12 -7.69 -0.99
N PRO A 184 -7.65 -8.92 -1.12
CA PRO A 184 -8.14 -9.46 -2.38
C PRO A 184 -9.18 -8.58 -3.08
N SER A 185 -10.09 -7.95 -2.31
CA SER A 185 -11.08 -7.03 -2.87
C SER A 185 -10.45 -5.77 -3.48
N ILE A 186 -9.33 -5.30 -2.95
CA ILE A 186 -8.56 -4.18 -3.51
C ILE A 186 -7.86 -4.61 -4.80
N VAL A 187 -7.29 -5.82 -4.84
CA VAL A 187 -6.65 -6.36 -6.06
C VAL A 187 -7.67 -6.44 -7.19
N ARG A 188 -8.90 -6.88 -6.91
CA ARG A 188 -9.99 -6.89 -7.90
C ARG A 188 -10.35 -5.48 -8.38
N ALA A 189 -10.38 -4.49 -7.47
CA ALA A 189 -10.60 -3.08 -7.86
C ALA A 189 -9.45 -2.54 -8.73
N PHE A 190 -8.19 -2.93 -8.49
CA PHE A 190 -7.07 -2.60 -9.36
C PHE A 190 -7.22 -3.24 -10.74
N GLY A 191 -7.59 -4.52 -10.80
CA GLY A 191 -7.91 -5.22 -12.04
C GLY A 191 -9.06 -4.55 -12.82
N ALA A 192 -10.02 -3.97 -12.12
CA ALA A 192 -11.14 -3.21 -12.69
C ALA A 192 -10.80 -1.74 -13.03
N GLY A 193 -9.52 -1.36 -12.97
CA GLY A 193 -9.04 -0.07 -13.50
C GLY A 193 -8.66 1.00 -12.47
N TYR A 194 -8.78 0.75 -11.17
CA TYR A 194 -8.21 1.70 -10.21
C TYR A 194 -6.68 1.70 -10.29
N ARG A 195 -6.08 2.87 -10.39
CA ARG A 195 -4.62 3.05 -10.46
C ARG A 195 -4.14 3.80 -9.23
N PRO A 196 -3.43 3.13 -8.29
CA PRO A 196 -2.89 3.80 -7.12
C PRO A 196 -1.74 4.75 -7.50
N VAL A 197 -1.60 5.83 -6.75
CA VAL A 197 -0.46 6.74 -6.88
C VAL A 197 0.76 6.09 -6.26
N LEU A 198 1.80 5.87 -7.07
CA LEU A 198 3.04 5.25 -6.66
C LEU A 198 4.13 6.28 -6.35
N HIS A 199 5.05 5.93 -5.45
CA HIS A 199 6.23 6.74 -5.17
C HIS A 199 7.11 6.85 -6.43
N PRO A 200 7.70 8.03 -6.72
CA PRO A 200 8.51 8.23 -7.93
C PRO A 200 9.61 7.19 -8.13
N SER A 201 10.22 6.68 -7.04
CA SER A 201 11.23 5.62 -7.12
C SER A 201 10.75 4.34 -7.82
N ALA A 202 9.44 4.06 -7.85
CA ALA A 202 8.93 2.89 -8.58
C ALA A 202 9.16 2.98 -10.10
N ARG A 203 9.25 4.20 -10.64
CA ARG A 203 9.53 4.45 -12.07
C ARG A 203 11.02 4.46 -12.38
N SER A 204 11.85 4.76 -11.37
CA SER A 204 13.30 4.93 -11.52
C SER A 204 14.08 3.62 -11.43
N VAL A 205 13.42 2.50 -11.04
CA VAL A 205 14.08 1.19 -10.99
C VAL A 205 14.31 0.70 -12.41
N PRO A 206 15.59 0.51 -12.85
CA PRO A 206 15.89 -0.03 -14.17
C PRO A 206 15.22 -1.40 -14.36
N SER A 207 14.83 -1.72 -15.61
CA SER A 207 14.53 -3.11 -15.95
C SER A 207 15.80 -3.94 -15.73
N PRO A 208 15.71 -5.17 -15.18
CA PRO A 208 16.83 -6.07 -15.22
C PRO A 208 17.22 -6.21 -16.69
N LEU A 209 18.47 -5.84 -17.02
CA LEU A 209 19.04 -6.08 -18.34
C LEU A 209 18.87 -7.56 -18.63
N VAL A 210 18.29 -7.88 -19.77
CA VAL A 210 18.36 -9.22 -20.37
C VAL A 210 19.84 -9.44 -20.64
N ALA A 211 20.55 -10.04 -19.70
CA ALA A 211 21.91 -10.49 -19.89
C ALA A 211 21.86 -11.71 -20.80
N GLY A 212 22.27 -11.52 -22.04
CA GLY A 212 22.52 -12.63 -22.95
C GLY A 212 21.80 -12.50 -24.28
N LEU A 213 22.50 -11.95 -25.25
CA LEU A 213 22.65 -12.40 -26.64
C LEU A 213 23.62 -11.45 -27.36
N SER A 214 24.89 -11.52 -26.98
CA SER A 214 25.98 -11.00 -27.84
C SER A 214 27.12 -12.02 -27.81
N GLY A 215 27.03 -12.96 -28.71
CA GLY A 215 28.04 -14.01 -28.88
C GLY A 215 27.81 -14.80 -30.15
N GLU A 216 27.59 -14.13 -31.28
CA GLU A 216 27.83 -14.76 -32.58
C GLU A 216 29.19 -14.35 -33.13
N ASN A 217 30.12 -15.28 -32.97
CA ASN A 217 31.37 -15.33 -33.70
C ASN A 217 31.11 -15.34 -35.20
N ILE A 218 31.42 -14.26 -35.85
CA ILE A 218 31.74 -14.28 -37.29
C ILE A 218 33.19 -14.79 -37.39
N ARG A 219 33.35 -16.07 -37.75
CA ARG A 219 34.60 -16.58 -38.32
C ARG A 219 34.50 -16.46 -39.81
N GLU A 220 35.28 -15.53 -40.36
CA GLU A 220 35.61 -15.51 -41.75
C GLU A 220 36.50 -16.72 -42.10
N SER A 221 36.16 -17.35 -43.23
CA SER A 221 37.06 -18.21 -44.03
C SER A 221 36.84 -17.90 -45.48
#